data_d6722d9bf4af66cd875a553d91a63465
#
_entry.id   d6722d9bf4af66cd875a553d91a63465
#
_cell.length_a   1.000
_cell.length_b   1.000
_cell.length_c   1.000
_cell.angle_alpha   90.00
_cell.angle_beta   90.00
_cell.angle_gamma   90.00
#
_symmetry.space_group_name_H-M   'P 1'
#
loop_
_entity.id
_entity.type
_entity.pdbx_description
1 polymer ?
#
loop_
_entity_poly.entity_id
_entity_poly.type
_entity_poly.pdbx_seq_one_letter_code
_entity_poly.pdbx_strand_id
1 'polypeptide(L)'
;MIAGLIIGAGVGERLAARLGYRLPVAAGLLVIAAGLALGATTDLHSGYRLLAGWLALVGLGVGAALAPAPTPSWPCYRPSARGGTALAYTLRQTGGALGVALLGSLLAQGYTDRVAVAGLPAPVAEAARNSIAGGLAVAAQLGNAALAASAQAAYLHGMTLVLLTCVAIALLGAGLAAAFMPNRTGQPIRPRREAERA
;
A
#
# COMPACT_ATOMS: atom_id res chain seq x y z
N MET A 1 -9.20 -8.96 3.36
CA MET A 1 -7.79 -8.55 3.40
C MET A 1 -6.87 -9.63 4.00
N ILE A 2 -7.09 -10.12 5.22
CA ILE A 2 -6.23 -11.14 5.89
C ILE A 2 -6.10 -12.43 5.07
N ALA A 3 -7.20 -12.97 4.55
CA ALA A 3 -7.16 -14.17 3.69
C ALA A 3 -6.31 -13.97 2.43
N GLY A 4 -6.40 -12.80 1.78
CA GLY A 4 -5.56 -12.46 0.62
C GLY A 4 -4.08 -12.42 0.97
N LEU A 5 -3.73 -11.90 2.15
CA LEU A 5 -2.36 -11.82 2.63
C LEU A 5 -1.76 -13.21 2.88
N ILE A 6 -2.51 -14.13 3.49
CA ILE A 6 -2.06 -15.51 3.76
C ILE A 6 -1.87 -16.28 2.44
N ILE A 7 -2.83 -16.18 1.52
CA ILE A 7 -2.73 -16.83 0.20
C ILE A 7 -1.57 -16.23 -0.59
N GLY A 8 -1.43 -14.92 -0.59
CA GLY A 8 -0.33 -14.20 -1.25
C GLY A 8 1.04 -14.61 -0.73
N ALA A 9 1.20 -14.76 0.59
CA ALA A 9 2.44 -15.23 1.20
C ALA A 9 2.79 -16.64 0.73
N GLY A 10 1.84 -17.58 0.77
CA GLY A 10 2.09 -18.96 0.33
C GLY A 10 2.41 -19.07 -1.17
N VAL A 11 1.76 -18.27 -2.01
CA VAL A 11 2.07 -18.20 -3.46
C VAL A 11 3.44 -17.56 -3.68
N GLY A 12 3.74 -16.46 -2.95
CA GLY A 12 5.02 -15.76 -3.03
C GLY A 12 6.21 -16.65 -2.66
N GLU A 13 6.10 -17.44 -1.58
CA GLU A 13 7.14 -18.40 -1.17
C GLU A 13 7.39 -19.48 -2.23
N ARG A 14 6.32 -20.06 -2.79
CA ARG A 14 6.44 -21.08 -3.84
C ARG A 14 7.07 -20.53 -5.12
N LEU A 15 6.70 -19.29 -5.48
CA LEU A 15 7.24 -18.61 -6.65
C LEU A 15 8.71 -18.23 -6.42
N ALA A 16 9.06 -17.76 -5.22
CA ALA A 16 10.43 -17.45 -4.82
C ALA A 16 11.34 -18.68 -4.87
N ALA A 17 10.84 -19.84 -4.44
CA ALA A 17 11.59 -21.11 -4.48
C ALA A 17 11.90 -21.59 -5.91
N ARG A 18 11.03 -21.27 -6.89
CA ARG A 18 11.18 -21.75 -8.27
C ARG A 18 11.86 -20.73 -9.19
N LEU A 19 11.54 -19.46 -9.06
CA LEU A 19 11.91 -18.39 -10.00
C LEU A 19 12.85 -17.34 -9.40
N GLY A 20 13.25 -17.52 -8.13
CA GLY A 20 14.06 -16.54 -7.38
C GLY A 20 13.23 -15.41 -6.82
N TYR A 21 13.87 -14.51 -6.05
CA TYR A 21 13.20 -13.48 -5.26
C TYR A 21 12.71 -12.27 -6.09
N ARG A 22 13.27 -12.06 -7.26
CA ARG A 22 12.98 -10.92 -8.14
C ARG A 22 11.54 -10.93 -8.65
N LEU A 23 11.09 -12.07 -9.18
CA LEU A 23 9.77 -12.20 -9.81
C LEU A 23 8.61 -12.06 -8.82
N PRO A 24 8.58 -12.73 -7.65
CA PRO A 24 7.46 -12.58 -6.72
C PRO A 24 7.36 -11.18 -6.13
N VAL A 25 8.47 -10.47 -5.90
CA VAL A 25 8.44 -9.09 -5.42
C VAL A 25 7.86 -8.16 -6.48
N ALA A 26 8.36 -8.23 -7.71
CA ALA A 26 7.86 -7.41 -8.81
C ALA A 26 6.39 -7.72 -9.13
N ALA A 27 6.01 -9.00 -9.20
CA ALA A 27 4.63 -9.43 -9.42
C ALA A 27 3.71 -8.98 -8.27
N GLY A 28 4.15 -9.10 -7.01
CA GLY A 28 3.41 -8.61 -5.84
C GLY A 28 3.12 -7.12 -5.93
N LEU A 29 4.11 -6.30 -6.30
CA LEU A 29 3.94 -4.85 -6.47
C LEU A 29 2.99 -4.52 -7.64
N LEU A 30 3.05 -5.28 -8.75
CA LEU A 30 2.10 -5.11 -9.86
C LEU A 30 0.66 -5.46 -9.45
N VAL A 31 0.48 -6.53 -8.66
CA VAL A 31 -0.84 -6.89 -8.11
C VAL A 31 -1.36 -5.82 -7.16
N ILE A 32 -0.49 -5.21 -6.33
CA ILE A 32 -0.85 -4.05 -5.49
C ILE A 32 -1.30 -2.89 -6.38
N ALA A 33 -0.53 -2.55 -7.42
CA ALA A 33 -0.86 -1.46 -8.33
C ALA A 33 -2.21 -1.68 -9.02
N ALA A 34 -2.48 -2.90 -9.51
CA ALA A 34 -3.76 -3.26 -10.10
C ALA A 34 -4.93 -3.16 -9.10
N GLY A 35 -4.73 -3.64 -7.86
CA GLY A 35 -5.74 -3.53 -6.79
C GLY A 35 -6.06 -2.06 -6.46
N LEU A 36 -5.04 -1.21 -6.33
CA LEU A 36 -5.21 0.22 -6.06
C LEU A 36 -5.85 0.96 -7.24
N ALA A 37 -5.51 0.60 -8.48
CA ALA A 37 -6.15 1.15 -9.68
C ALA A 37 -7.64 0.82 -9.73
N LEU A 38 -8.03 -0.42 -9.39
CA LEU A 38 -9.42 -0.80 -9.20
C LEU A 38 -10.08 -0.03 -8.06
N GLY A 39 -9.35 0.21 -6.96
CA GLY A 39 -9.84 1.05 -5.86
C GLY A 39 -10.11 2.49 -6.28
N ALA A 40 -9.31 3.05 -7.20
CA ALA A 40 -9.48 4.40 -7.73
C ALA A 40 -10.76 4.58 -8.58
N THR A 41 -11.36 3.50 -9.08
CA THR A 41 -12.65 3.52 -9.80
C THR A 41 -13.85 3.35 -8.87
N THR A 42 -13.64 3.37 -7.55
CA THR A 42 -14.72 3.18 -6.57
C THR A 42 -15.51 4.47 -6.39
N ASP A 43 -16.83 4.39 -6.59
CA ASP A 43 -17.79 5.48 -6.41
C ASP A 43 -18.67 5.25 -5.17
N LEU A 44 -19.45 6.29 -4.78
CA LEU A 44 -20.41 6.22 -3.65
C LEU A 44 -21.44 5.08 -3.77
N HIS A 45 -21.72 4.64 -4.99
CA HIS A 45 -22.69 3.58 -5.28
C HIS A 45 -22.03 2.21 -5.52
N SER A 46 -20.70 2.13 -5.37
CA SER A 46 -19.96 0.89 -5.58
C SER A 46 -20.36 -0.16 -4.54
N GLY A 47 -20.77 -1.33 -5.01
CA GLY A 47 -21.20 -2.41 -4.13
C GLY A 47 -20.04 -2.94 -3.27
N TYR A 48 -20.38 -3.47 -2.09
CA TYR A 48 -19.43 -4.10 -1.14
C TYR A 48 -18.49 -5.14 -1.80
N ARG A 49 -18.97 -5.83 -2.84
CA ARG A 49 -18.19 -6.85 -3.58
C ARG A 49 -16.97 -6.25 -4.27
N LEU A 50 -17.11 -5.06 -4.84
CA LEU A 50 -15.99 -4.35 -5.49
C LEU A 50 -14.96 -3.90 -4.44
N LEU A 51 -15.45 -3.34 -3.32
CA LEU A 51 -14.60 -2.94 -2.20
C LEU A 51 -13.82 -4.13 -1.63
N ALA A 52 -14.50 -5.26 -1.38
CA ALA A 52 -13.86 -6.47 -0.89
C ALA A 52 -12.86 -7.06 -1.90
N GLY A 53 -13.18 -6.96 -3.20
CA GLY A 53 -12.35 -7.49 -4.28
C GLY A 53 -10.99 -6.80 -4.39
N TRP A 54 -10.98 -5.46 -4.49
CA TRP A 54 -9.71 -4.74 -4.61
C TRP A 54 -8.89 -4.78 -3.31
N LEU A 55 -9.53 -4.78 -2.12
CA LEU A 55 -8.85 -4.99 -0.84
C LEU A 55 -8.20 -6.37 -0.73
N ALA A 56 -8.88 -7.41 -1.24
CA ALA A 56 -8.31 -8.77 -1.29
C ALA A 56 -7.11 -8.82 -2.25
N LEU A 57 -7.21 -8.15 -3.40
CA LEU A 57 -6.12 -8.07 -4.38
C LEU A 57 -4.89 -7.37 -3.82
N VAL A 58 -5.07 -6.22 -3.15
CA VAL A 58 -3.98 -5.52 -2.46
C VAL A 58 -3.36 -6.42 -1.38
N GLY A 59 -4.19 -7.11 -0.56
CA GLY A 59 -3.71 -8.05 0.46
C GLY A 59 -2.88 -9.18 -0.13
N LEU A 60 -3.31 -9.74 -1.26
CA LEU A 60 -2.58 -10.79 -1.99
C LEU A 60 -1.23 -10.29 -2.51
N GLY A 61 -1.20 -9.08 -3.10
CA GLY A 61 0.03 -8.47 -3.58
C GLY A 61 1.03 -8.18 -2.46
N VAL A 62 0.55 -7.65 -1.32
CA VAL A 62 1.39 -7.41 -0.13
C VAL A 62 1.95 -8.73 0.41
N GLY A 63 1.12 -9.78 0.50
CA GLY A 63 1.56 -11.10 0.92
C GLY A 63 2.66 -11.66 0.01
N ALA A 64 2.47 -11.59 -1.30
CA ALA A 64 3.45 -12.06 -2.28
C ALA A 64 4.76 -11.26 -2.26
N ALA A 65 4.71 -9.94 -2.04
CA ALA A 65 5.89 -9.08 -1.98
C ALA A 65 6.71 -9.25 -0.69
N LEU A 66 6.06 -9.57 0.44
CA LEU A 66 6.72 -9.71 1.75
C LEU A 66 7.23 -11.14 2.02
N ALA A 67 6.62 -12.16 1.39
CA ALA A 67 6.94 -13.56 1.63
C ALA A 67 8.41 -13.96 1.37
N PRO A 68 9.13 -13.35 0.39
CA PRO A 68 10.51 -13.74 0.11
C PRO A 68 11.55 -13.27 1.11
N ALA A 69 11.19 -12.69 2.26
CA ALA A 69 12.18 -12.33 3.27
C ALA A 69 12.85 -13.62 3.77
N PRO A 70 14.18 -13.82 3.56
CA PRO A 70 14.85 -14.99 4.04
C PRO A 70 14.76 -14.99 5.57
N THR A 71 13.99 -15.93 6.13
CA THR A 71 14.07 -16.23 7.55
C THR A 71 15.49 -16.70 7.83
N PRO A 72 16.26 -16.05 8.73
CA PRO A 72 17.58 -16.54 9.08
C PRO A 72 17.42 -17.88 9.78
N SER A 73 17.53 -18.97 9.01
CA SER A 73 17.69 -20.31 9.58
C SER A 73 19.05 -20.34 10.26
N TRP A 74 19.04 -20.41 11.59
CA TRP A 74 20.20 -20.63 12.45
C TRP A 74 21.06 -21.80 11.93
N PRO A 75 22.43 -21.75 11.93
CA PRO A 75 23.29 -21.09 12.90
C PRO A 75 24.48 -20.25 12.36
N CYS A 76 24.40 -19.60 11.20
CA CYS A 76 25.51 -18.77 10.73
C CYS A 76 25.21 -17.28 10.95
N TYR A 77 25.30 -16.88 12.23
CA TYR A 77 25.20 -15.50 12.65
C TYR A 77 26.46 -14.72 12.29
N ARG A 78 26.46 -14.05 11.13
CA ARG A 78 27.50 -13.08 10.78
C ARG A 78 27.19 -11.74 11.45
N PRO A 79 28.10 -11.16 12.25
CA PRO A 79 27.91 -9.86 12.90
C PRO A 79 27.57 -8.71 11.92
N SER A 80 28.06 -8.80 10.67
CA SER A 80 27.79 -7.85 9.60
C SER A 80 26.33 -7.82 9.11
N ALA A 81 25.55 -8.88 9.34
CA ALA A 81 24.14 -8.92 8.96
C ALA A 81 23.23 -8.12 9.92
N ARG A 82 23.68 -7.84 11.15
CA ARG A 82 22.93 -7.06 12.14
C ARG A 82 22.72 -5.61 11.70
N GLY A 83 23.75 -4.96 11.16
CA GLY A 83 23.66 -3.58 10.71
C GLY A 83 22.70 -3.41 9.54
N GLY A 84 22.72 -4.36 8.58
CA GLY A 84 21.86 -4.30 7.40
C GLY A 84 20.38 -4.47 7.73
N THR A 85 20.02 -5.37 8.63
CA THR A 85 18.61 -5.57 9.04
C THR A 85 18.06 -4.40 9.84
N ALA A 86 18.86 -3.83 10.77
CA ALA A 86 18.46 -2.65 11.53
C ALA A 86 18.25 -1.44 10.62
N LEU A 87 19.16 -1.19 9.68
CA LEU A 87 19.05 -0.11 8.71
C LEU A 87 17.80 -0.27 7.82
N ALA A 88 17.56 -1.46 7.30
CA ALA A 88 16.39 -1.76 6.48
C ALA A 88 15.08 -1.55 7.26
N TYR A 89 15.04 -1.94 8.53
CA TYR A 89 13.88 -1.71 9.39
C TYR A 89 13.65 -0.21 9.65
N THR A 90 14.70 0.54 9.95
CA THR A 90 14.61 1.99 10.17
C THR A 90 14.14 2.72 8.90
N LEU A 91 14.72 2.39 7.73
CA LEU A 91 14.29 2.96 6.44
C LEU A 91 12.83 2.65 6.14
N ARG A 92 12.38 1.43 6.40
CA ARG A 92 10.97 1.04 6.23
C ARG A 92 10.06 1.83 7.16
N GLN A 93 10.43 2.01 8.42
CA GLN A 93 9.63 2.75 9.40
C GLN A 93 9.54 4.24 9.05
N THR A 94 10.68 4.86 8.73
CA THR A 94 10.75 6.28 8.32
C THR A 94 10.00 6.50 7.01
N GLY A 95 10.21 5.62 6.02
CA GLY A 95 9.49 5.66 4.74
C GLY A 95 7.98 5.52 4.91
N GLY A 96 7.53 4.64 5.82
CA GLY A 96 6.12 4.50 6.17
C GLY A 96 5.52 5.76 6.77
N ALA A 97 6.21 6.39 7.74
CA ALA A 97 5.77 7.64 8.36
C ALA A 97 5.68 8.79 7.35
N LEU A 98 6.70 8.97 6.52
CA LEU A 98 6.71 9.97 5.45
C LEU A 98 5.61 9.71 4.41
N GLY A 99 5.40 8.44 4.05
CA GLY A 99 4.34 8.04 3.12
C GLY A 99 2.95 8.42 3.65
N VAL A 100 2.65 8.12 4.90
CA VAL A 100 1.36 8.49 5.54
C VAL A 100 1.20 10.01 5.58
N ALA A 101 2.24 10.78 5.93
CA ALA A 101 2.19 12.23 5.97
C ALA A 101 1.93 12.84 4.59
N LEU A 102 2.63 12.39 3.56
CA LEU A 102 2.46 12.87 2.19
C LEU A 102 1.06 12.51 1.62
N LEU A 103 0.63 11.26 1.79
CA LEU A 103 -0.68 10.83 1.29
C LEU A 103 -1.83 11.51 2.05
N GLY A 104 -1.67 11.71 3.36
CA GLY A 104 -2.62 12.48 4.17
C GLY A 104 -2.72 13.95 3.72
N SER A 105 -1.60 14.58 3.42
CA SER A 105 -1.55 15.94 2.88
C SER A 105 -2.23 16.03 1.50
N LEU A 106 -1.97 15.08 0.60
CA LEU A 106 -2.63 15.02 -0.71
C LEU A 106 -4.14 14.85 -0.59
N LEU A 107 -4.59 13.98 0.33
CA LEU A 107 -6.01 13.78 0.61
C LEU A 107 -6.67 15.08 1.11
N ALA A 108 -6.02 15.75 2.08
CA ALA A 108 -6.52 16.99 2.65
C ALA A 108 -6.61 18.11 1.61
N GLN A 109 -5.58 18.28 0.77
CA GLN A 109 -5.59 19.24 -0.31
C GLN A 109 -6.68 18.93 -1.35
N GLY A 110 -6.75 17.68 -1.82
CA GLY A 110 -7.77 17.25 -2.78
C GLY A 110 -9.20 17.45 -2.27
N TYR A 111 -9.43 17.34 -0.97
CA TYR A 111 -10.69 17.63 -0.32
C TYR A 111 -10.95 19.15 -0.26
N THR A 112 -10.01 19.93 0.25
CA THR A 112 -10.13 21.38 0.46
C THR A 112 -10.37 22.14 -0.84
N ASP A 113 -9.73 21.70 -1.94
CA ASP A 113 -9.84 22.32 -3.26
C ASP A 113 -11.22 22.12 -3.92
N ARG A 114 -11.96 21.08 -3.51
CA ARG A 114 -13.21 20.68 -4.16
C ARG A 114 -14.47 20.89 -3.32
N VAL A 115 -14.34 21.06 -1.99
CA VAL A 115 -15.52 21.27 -1.14
C VAL A 115 -16.17 22.64 -1.42
N ALA A 116 -17.45 22.63 -1.73
CA ALA A 116 -18.20 23.86 -2.06
C ALA A 116 -18.66 24.56 -0.76
N VAL A 117 -17.93 25.56 -0.32
CA VAL A 117 -18.24 26.36 0.88
C VAL A 117 -18.69 27.78 0.54
N ALA A 118 -18.98 28.06 -0.73
CA ALA A 118 -19.43 29.37 -1.17
C ALA A 118 -20.74 29.77 -0.48
N GLY A 119 -20.81 31.00 0.04
CA GLY A 119 -21.98 31.52 0.74
C GLY A 119 -22.10 31.13 2.22
N LEU A 120 -21.13 30.38 2.79
CA LEU A 120 -21.10 30.10 4.21
C LEU A 120 -20.36 31.18 4.99
N PRO A 121 -20.75 31.49 6.24
CA PRO A 121 -19.95 32.36 7.14
C PRO A 121 -18.55 31.78 7.34
N ALA A 122 -17.54 32.67 7.47
CA ALA A 122 -16.14 32.26 7.53
C ALA A 122 -15.83 31.14 8.54
N PRO A 123 -16.29 31.17 9.81
CA PRO A 123 -16.00 30.10 10.78
C PRO A 123 -16.65 28.76 10.39
N VAL A 124 -17.82 28.80 9.76
CA VAL A 124 -18.54 27.61 9.30
C VAL A 124 -17.86 26.99 8.07
N ALA A 125 -17.42 27.85 7.15
CA ALA A 125 -16.68 27.45 5.96
C ALA A 125 -15.33 26.79 6.33
N GLU A 126 -14.63 27.33 7.33
CA GLU A 126 -13.38 26.77 7.84
C GLU A 126 -13.59 25.40 8.49
N ALA A 127 -14.62 25.25 9.32
CA ALA A 127 -14.98 23.96 9.91
C ALA A 127 -15.29 22.90 8.84
N ALA A 128 -16.00 23.29 7.77
CA ALA A 128 -16.32 22.40 6.64
C ALA A 128 -15.10 22.03 5.81
N ARG A 129 -14.11 22.93 5.67
CA ARG A 129 -12.86 22.65 4.92
C ARG A 129 -11.86 21.77 5.67
N ASN A 130 -11.86 21.82 6.99
CA ASN A 130 -10.88 21.11 7.82
C ASN A 130 -10.99 19.58 7.74
N SER A 131 -12.19 19.05 7.49
CA SER A 131 -12.39 17.60 7.34
C SER A 131 -13.76 17.27 6.72
N ILE A 132 -13.88 16.07 6.13
CA ILE A 132 -15.16 15.54 5.67
C ILE A 132 -16.19 15.44 6.82
N ALA A 133 -15.74 15.05 8.01
CA ALA A 133 -16.62 14.99 9.19
C ALA A 133 -17.17 16.37 9.57
N GLY A 134 -16.32 17.40 9.52
CA GLY A 134 -16.73 18.81 9.70
C GLY A 134 -17.71 19.25 8.62
N GLY A 135 -17.43 18.95 7.36
CA GLY A 135 -18.31 19.26 6.23
C GLY A 135 -19.69 18.62 6.37
N LEU A 136 -19.76 17.34 6.74
CA LEU A 136 -21.03 16.63 6.96
C LEU A 136 -21.79 17.14 8.21
N ALA A 137 -21.09 17.47 9.28
CA ALA A 137 -21.70 18.04 10.49
C ALA A 137 -22.33 19.41 10.21
N VAL A 138 -21.64 20.29 9.49
CA VAL A 138 -22.15 21.59 9.05
C VAL A 138 -23.34 21.41 8.10
N ALA A 139 -23.27 20.48 7.16
CA ALA A 139 -24.36 20.18 6.24
C ALA A 139 -25.61 19.71 6.99
N ALA A 140 -25.45 18.87 8.01
CA ALA A 140 -26.54 18.39 8.85
C ALA A 140 -27.18 19.51 9.67
N GLN A 141 -26.36 20.40 10.27
CA GLN A 141 -26.85 21.56 11.06
C GLN A 141 -27.63 22.56 10.21
N LEU A 142 -27.19 22.77 8.96
CA LEU A 142 -27.83 23.71 8.04
C LEU A 142 -28.95 23.09 7.20
N GLY A 143 -29.17 21.76 7.31
CA GLY A 143 -30.11 21.04 6.44
C GLY A 143 -29.73 21.09 4.95
N ASN A 144 -28.45 21.31 4.64
CA ASN A 144 -27.97 21.55 3.27
C ASN A 144 -27.44 20.26 2.65
N ALA A 145 -28.32 19.54 1.94
CA ALA A 145 -27.96 18.30 1.23
C ALA A 145 -26.92 18.52 0.11
N ALA A 146 -26.88 19.70 -0.51
CA ALA A 146 -25.93 20.01 -1.55
C ALA A 146 -24.50 20.12 -0.99
N LEU A 147 -24.33 20.69 0.19
CA LEU A 147 -23.05 20.74 0.92
C LEU A 147 -22.60 19.33 1.29
N ALA A 148 -23.49 18.47 1.77
CA ALA A 148 -23.15 17.07 2.10
C ALA A 148 -22.68 16.31 0.86
N ALA A 149 -23.37 16.42 -0.26
CA ALA A 149 -22.99 15.79 -1.52
C ALA A 149 -21.63 16.32 -2.04
N SER A 150 -21.40 17.64 -1.94
CA SER A 150 -20.13 18.28 -2.31
C SER A 150 -18.98 17.76 -1.45
N ALA A 151 -19.14 17.65 -0.13
CA ALA A 151 -18.13 17.14 0.78
C ALA A 151 -17.76 15.68 0.46
N GLN A 152 -18.76 14.84 0.18
CA GLN A 152 -18.54 13.45 -0.22
C GLN A 152 -17.79 13.33 -1.55
N ALA A 153 -18.21 14.10 -2.57
CA ALA A 153 -17.56 14.13 -3.87
C ALA A 153 -16.10 14.63 -3.77
N ALA A 154 -15.85 15.69 -2.99
CA ALA A 154 -14.53 16.23 -2.74
C ALA A 154 -13.62 15.19 -2.07
N TYR A 155 -14.13 14.45 -1.10
CA TYR A 155 -13.37 13.37 -0.42
C TYR A 155 -13.03 12.24 -1.39
N LEU A 156 -13.97 11.78 -2.20
CA LEU A 156 -13.70 10.74 -3.20
C LEU A 156 -12.64 11.18 -4.20
N HIS A 157 -12.68 12.44 -4.62
CA HIS A 157 -11.64 12.98 -5.50
C HIS A 157 -10.26 12.94 -4.85
N GLY A 158 -10.13 13.39 -3.60
CA GLY A 158 -8.89 13.30 -2.84
C GLY A 158 -8.42 11.85 -2.67
N MET A 159 -9.33 10.92 -2.37
CA MET A 159 -9.03 9.49 -2.28
C MET A 159 -8.52 8.92 -3.60
N THR A 160 -9.12 9.28 -4.73
CA THR A 160 -8.66 8.86 -6.06
C THR A 160 -7.25 9.35 -6.36
N LEU A 161 -6.92 10.61 -6.03
CA LEU A 161 -5.57 11.17 -6.17
C LEU A 161 -4.55 10.37 -5.36
N VAL A 162 -4.87 10.06 -4.11
CA VAL A 162 -4.00 9.25 -3.23
C VAL A 162 -3.80 7.86 -3.81
N LEU A 163 -4.85 7.19 -4.26
CA LEU A 163 -4.75 5.84 -4.82
C LEU A 163 -3.92 5.82 -6.11
N LEU A 164 -4.11 6.80 -7.00
CA LEU A 164 -3.31 6.93 -8.22
C LEU A 164 -1.83 7.20 -7.92
N THR A 165 -1.54 8.03 -6.91
CA THR A 165 -0.17 8.26 -6.44
C THR A 165 0.45 6.96 -5.92
N CYS A 166 -0.29 6.17 -5.14
CA CYS A 166 0.16 4.86 -4.68
C CYS A 166 0.39 3.87 -5.84
N VAL A 167 -0.45 3.90 -6.88
CA VAL A 167 -0.26 3.10 -8.10
C VAL A 167 1.07 3.47 -8.77
N ALA A 168 1.34 4.76 -8.95
CA ALA A 168 2.59 5.24 -9.56
C ALA A 168 3.81 4.78 -8.74
N ILE A 169 3.78 4.92 -7.42
CA ILE A 169 4.86 4.46 -6.53
C ILE A 169 5.04 2.94 -6.61
N ALA A 170 3.94 2.16 -6.64
CA ALA A 170 4.01 0.70 -6.73
C ALA A 170 4.59 0.25 -8.08
N LEU A 171 4.23 0.90 -9.19
CA LEU A 171 4.79 0.63 -10.51
C LEU A 171 6.29 0.98 -10.58
N LEU A 172 6.70 2.11 -10.02
CA LEU A 172 8.12 2.47 -9.90
C LEU A 172 8.88 1.45 -9.06
N GLY A 173 8.32 1.04 -7.93
CA GLY A 173 8.89 -0.02 -7.09
C GLY A 173 9.02 -1.36 -7.81
N ALA A 174 8.00 -1.75 -8.59
CA ALA A 174 8.03 -2.97 -9.40
C ALA A 174 9.12 -2.89 -10.49
N GLY A 175 9.26 -1.75 -11.16
CA GLY A 175 10.30 -1.50 -12.15
C GLY A 175 11.70 -1.57 -11.54
N LEU A 176 11.92 -0.92 -10.41
CA LEU A 176 13.18 -0.96 -9.67
C LEU A 176 13.52 -2.39 -9.20
N ALA A 177 12.55 -3.11 -8.63
CA ALA A 177 12.74 -4.50 -8.22
C ALA A 177 13.09 -5.37 -9.43
N ALA A 178 12.42 -5.17 -10.56
CA ALA A 178 12.69 -5.88 -11.80
C ALA A 178 14.05 -5.51 -12.44
N ALA A 179 14.57 -4.30 -12.23
CA ALA A 179 15.84 -3.87 -12.81
C ALA A 179 17.05 -4.25 -11.94
N PHE A 180 16.94 -4.02 -10.62
CA PHE A 180 18.10 -4.06 -9.72
C PHE A 180 18.20 -5.30 -8.85
N MET A 181 17.10 -6.07 -8.69
CA MET A 181 17.13 -7.23 -7.79
C MET A 181 17.85 -8.43 -8.48
N PRO A 182 18.93 -8.99 -7.87
CA PRO A 182 19.66 -10.12 -8.44
C PRO A 182 18.78 -11.38 -8.46
N ASN A 183 18.80 -12.08 -9.60
CA ASN A 183 18.03 -13.31 -9.82
C ASN A 183 18.77 -14.50 -9.14
N ARG A 184 18.81 -14.49 -7.78
CA ARG A 184 19.38 -15.61 -7.01
C ARG A 184 18.26 -16.62 -6.76
N THR A 185 18.19 -17.65 -7.59
CA THR A 185 17.52 -18.91 -7.23
C THR A 185 18.22 -19.44 -5.99
N GLY A 186 17.44 -19.72 -4.94
CA GLY A 186 17.99 -20.25 -3.70
C GLY A 186 18.87 -21.48 -3.99
N GLN A 187 20.17 -21.35 -3.77
CA GLN A 187 21.03 -22.52 -3.80
C GLN A 187 20.54 -23.45 -2.68
N PRO A 188 20.22 -24.71 -2.98
CA PRO A 188 19.96 -25.70 -1.95
C PRO A 188 21.19 -25.74 -1.04
N ILE A 189 20.97 -25.56 0.25
CA ILE A 189 22.02 -25.72 1.28
C ILE A 189 22.49 -27.16 1.17
N ARG A 190 23.66 -27.37 0.54
CA ARG A 190 24.32 -28.68 0.54
C ARG A 190 24.62 -29.02 2.00
N PRO A 191 24.07 -30.12 2.53
CA PRO A 191 24.41 -30.56 3.88
C PRO A 191 25.91 -30.86 3.93
N ARG A 192 26.60 -30.21 4.87
CA ARG A 192 28.06 -30.27 5.09
C ARG A 192 28.58 -31.68 5.46
N ARG A 193 27.76 -32.70 5.38
CA ARG A 193 28.10 -34.06 5.78
C ARG A 193 29.02 -34.83 4.81
N GLU A 194 29.21 -34.32 3.58
CA GLU A 194 30.06 -34.98 2.59
C GLU A 194 31.52 -34.52 2.61
N ALA A 195 31.84 -33.39 3.25
CA ALA A 195 33.23 -32.89 3.33
C ALA A 195 34.02 -33.50 4.50
N GLU A 196 33.39 -34.27 5.38
CA GLU A 196 34.04 -34.88 6.56
C GLU A 196 34.35 -36.38 6.34
N ARG A 197 34.06 -36.91 5.14
CA ARG A 197 34.32 -38.30 4.75
C ARG A 197 35.31 -38.45 3.60
N ALA A 198 35.97 -37.39 3.17
CA ALA A 198 37.12 -37.39 2.25
C ALA A 198 38.40 -36.91 2.99
#